data_904212a874436282c7f5d6c541b8f14e
#
_entry.id   904212a874436282c7f5d6c541b8f14e
#
_cell.length_a   1.000
_cell.length_b   1.000
_cell.length_c   1.000
_cell.angle_alpha   90.00
_cell.angle_beta   90.00
_cell.angle_gamma   90.00
#
_symmetry.space_group_name_H-M   'P 1'
#
loop_
_entity.id
_entity.type
_entity.pdbx_description
1 polymer ?
#
loop_
_entity_poly.entity_id
_entity_poly.type
_entity_poly.pdbx_seq_one_letter_code
_entity_poly.pdbx_strand_id
1 'polypeptide(L)'
;MPEMANAVLCLGLASHDTLWRVEALPTEPLKIRASDVVEVGGGMAATAAVAVARLRGRAAYWGRIGRDAVGETILDELAAEGVDTGEVRRFAGCRSTVATVLIDRAGERLVCAFIDPSIPDDADWLPLDRIAQFDAVLADTRWPPGAAAVLAAARRRGIPGVLDADISDAETLASLAAEASHTVFSAPALRRFSGCDDLAEALRRCGRARPPGAVFGVTDGERGSLWLIGDALERIPAPPIRAVDTLGAGDVFHGALALALAEGQSLEQSACFAGAAAALKCKTFGGRRGTPRREQVDALLQEKERWS
;
A
#
# COMPACT_ATOMS: atom_id res chain seq x y z
N MET A 1 -26.14 -6.90 18.32
CA MET A 1 -24.83 -6.37 18.73
C MET A 1 -24.26 -5.64 17.52
N PRO A 2 -23.66 -4.44 17.64
CA PRO A 2 -22.97 -3.86 16.47
C PRO A 2 -21.92 -4.87 16.03
N GLU A 3 -21.92 -5.18 14.74
CA GLU A 3 -20.93 -6.03 14.10
C GLU A 3 -19.55 -5.41 14.33
N MET A 4 -18.63 -6.16 14.93
CA MET A 4 -17.29 -5.65 15.23
C MET A 4 -16.58 -5.42 13.89
N ALA A 5 -16.04 -4.21 13.68
CA ALA A 5 -15.30 -3.88 12.47
C ALA A 5 -14.11 -4.84 12.26
N ASN A 6 -13.91 -5.32 11.04
CA ASN A 6 -12.79 -6.20 10.68
C ASN A 6 -11.45 -5.52 10.94
N ALA A 7 -10.50 -6.30 11.44
CA ALA A 7 -9.18 -5.84 11.83
C ALA A 7 -8.13 -6.18 10.80
N VAL A 8 -7.35 -5.19 10.37
CA VAL A 8 -6.25 -5.36 9.43
C VAL A 8 -4.95 -4.87 10.04
N LEU A 9 -3.94 -5.73 10.02
CA LEU A 9 -2.57 -5.36 10.31
C LEU A 9 -1.87 -4.88 9.04
N CYS A 10 -1.25 -3.70 9.10
CA CYS A 10 -0.34 -3.20 8.07
C CYS A 10 1.08 -3.15 8.63
N LEU A 11 2.02 -3.85 7.99
CA LEU A 11 3.42 -3.88 8.41
C LEU A 11 4.33 -3.36 7.30
N GLY A 12 5.26 -2.45 7.65
CA GLY A 12 6.28 -1.96 6.71
C GLY A 12 6.72 -0.53 6.97
N LEU A 13 6.80 0.25 5.90
CA LEU A 13 7.31 1.62 5.91
C LEU A 13 6.29 2.64 6.40
N ALA A 14 6.75 3.52 7.28
CA ALA A 14 6.14 4.83 7.55
C ALA A 14 7.17 5.92 7.28
N SER A 15 6.74 7.05 6.76
CA SER A 15 7.56 8.23 6.51
C SER A 15 6.82 9.51 6.84
N HIS A 16 7.56 10.61 6.92
CA HIS A 16 7.02 11.96 6.92
C HIS A 16 7.51 12.66 5.66
N ASP A 17 6.57 13.07 4.80
CA ASP A 17 6.85 13.51 3.44
C ASP A 17 6.56 15.01 3.29
N THR A 18 7.45 15.72 2.58
CA THR A 18 7.20 17.08 2.11
C THR A 18 6.86 17.05 0.62
N LEU A 19 5.62 17.40 0.28
CA LEU A 19 5.11 17.41 -1.09
C LEU A 19 5.15 18.82 -1.66
N TRP A 20 5.80 18.99 -2.79
CA TRP A 20 5.92 20.25 -3.50
C TRP A 20 5.15 20.21 -4.80
N ARG A 21 4.17 21.10 -4.98
CA ARG A 21 3.48 21.26 -6.25
C ARG A 21 4.30 22.15 -7.17
N VAL A 22 4.73 21.58 -8.30
CA VAL A 22 5.54 22.28 -9.32
C VAL A 22 4.79 22.37 -10.65
N GLU A 23 5.25 23.24 -11.55
CA GLU A 23 4.71 23.36 -12.90
C GLU A 23 4.99 22.13 -13.74
N ALA A 24 6.26 21.66 -13.72
CA ALA A 24 6.76 20.47 -14.39
C ALA A 24 7.90 19.89 -13.56
N LEU A 25 8.13 18.57 -13.69
CA LEU A 25 9.28 17.90 -13.08
C LEU A 25 10.58 18.37 -13.76
N PRO A 26 11.68 18.62 -12.99
CA PRO A 26 12.93 19.05 -13.55
C PRO A 26 13.59 17.93 -14.36
N THR A 27 14.05 18.24 -15.57
CA THR A 27 14.83 17.36 -16.42
C THR A 27 16.32 17.68 -16.42
N GLU A 28 16.70 18.81 -15.81
CA GLU A 28 18.06 19.30 -15.66
C GLU A 28 18.26 20.02 -14.31
N PRO A 29 19.50 20.24 -13.84
CA PRO A 29 19.75 20.95 -12.60
C PRO A 29 19.37 22.44 -12.73
N LEU A 30 18.28 22.84 -12.06
CA LEU A 30 17.81 24.22 -12.05
C LEU A 30 17.11 24.59 -10.73
N LYS A 31 16.90 25.88 -10.51
CA LYS A 31 16.05 26.36 -9.42
C LYS A 31 14.61 26.38 -9.90
N ILE A 32 13.73 25.64 -9.24
CA ILE A 32 12.29 25.63 -9.50
C ILE A 32 11.56 26.32 -8.35
N ARG A 33 10.43 26.94 -8.67
CA ARG A 33 9.52 27.52 -7.68
C ARG A 33 8.31 26.60 -7.56
N ALA A 34 8.04 26.13 -6.36
CA ALA A 34 6.78 25.45 -6.07
C ALA A 34 5.64 26.45 -5.93
N SER A 35 4.45 26.06 -6.35
CA SER A 35 3.21 26.83 -6.19
C SER A 35 2.48 26.48 -4.88
N ASP A 36 2.81 25.34 -4.27
CA ASP A 36 2.23 24.86 -3.01
C ASP A 36 3.18 23.89 -2.32
N VAL A 37 3.07 23.77 -1.00
CA VAL A 37 3.81 22.82 -0.19
C VAL A 37 2.94 22.26 0.91
N VAL A 38 3.05 20.95 1.14
CA VAL A 38 2.30 20.21 2.16
C VAL A 38 3.21 19.22 2.85
N GLU A 39 3.20 19.22 4.18
CA GLU A 39 3.79 18.14 5.00
C GLU A 39 2.69 17.14 5.36
N VAL A 40 2.98 15.85 5.21
CA VAL A 40 2.02 14.78 5.42
C VAL A 40 2.73 13.47 5.70
N GLY A 41 2.13 12.62 6.52
CA GLY A 41 2.64 11.27 6.65
C GLY A 41 2.53 10.47 5.36
N GLY A 42 3.53 9.64 5.13
CA GLY A 42 3.66 8.74 4.00
C GLY A 42 4.09 7.35 4.42
N GLY A 43 4.72 6.63 3.48
CA GLY A 43 5.09 5.23 3.64
C GLY A 43 3.96 4.28 3.25
N MET A 44 4.32 3.19 2.59
CA MET A 44 3.37 2.26 1.95
C MET A 44 2.41 1.64 2.98
N ALA A 45 2.94 0.93 3.98
CA ALA A 45 2.11 0.28 5.00
C ALA A 45 1.37 1.29 5.89
N ALA A 46 1.98 2.44 6.23
CA ALA A 46 1.33 3.46 7.04
C ALA A 46 0.16 4.14 6.29
N THR A 47 0.31 4.40 4.99
CA THR A 47 -0.78 4.92 4.14
C THR A 47 -1.90 3.89 3.98
N ALA A 48 -1.56 2.61 3.81
CA ALA A 48 -2.54 1.53 3.77
C ALA A 48 -3.32 1.41 5.09
N ALA A 49 -2.65 1.56 6.26
CA ALA A 49 -3.32 1.55 7.56
C ALA A 49 -4.32 2.70 7.72
N VAL A 50 -3.95 3.91 7.26
CA VAL A 50 -4.88 5.06 7.23
C VAL A 50 -6.06 4.78 6.30
N ALA A 51 -5.84 4.13 5.16
CA ALA A 51 -6.92 3.74 4.27
C ALA A 51 -7.90 2.77 4.96
N VAL A 52 -7.39 1.73 5.62
CA VAL A 52 -8.21 0.80 6.42
C VAL A 52 -9.05 1.56 7.45
N ALA A 53 -8.44 2.45 8.25
CA ALA A 53 -9.15 3.20 9.29
C ALA A 53 -10.25 4.11 8.72
N ARG A 54 -9.96 4.87 7.66
CA ARG A 54 -10.94 5.75 7.00
C ARG A 54 -12.07 4.99 6.32
N LEU A 55 -11.80 3.74 5.91
CA LEU A 55 -12.78 2.83 5.33
C LEU A 55 -13.56 2.02 6.38
N ARG A 56 -13.48 2.42 7.66
CA ARG A 56 -14.18 1.84 8.82
C ARG A 56 -13.66 0.47 9.28
N GLY A 57 -12.47 0.05 8.86
CA GLY A 57 -11.76 -1.07 9.46
C GLY A 57 -11.05 -0.68 10.75
N ARG A 58 -10.74 -1.66 11.60
CA ARG A 58 -9.81 -1.49 12.72
C ARG A 58 -8.39 -1.66 12.17
N ALA A 59 -7.61 -0.59 12.13
CA ALA A 59 -6.27 -0.59 11.59
C ALA A 59 -5.22 -0.67 12.69
N ALA A 60 -4.22 -1.56 12.53
CA ALA A 60 -2.99 -1.53 13.30
C ALA A 60 -1.80 -1.37 12.35
N TYR A 61 -0.82 -0.59 12.77
CA TYR A 61 0.44 -0.43 12.06
C TYR A 61 1.59 -0.99 12.92
N TRP A 62 2.33 -1.94 12.37
CA TRP A 62 3.57 -2.44 12.95
C TRP A 62 4.74 -2.01 12.07
N GLY A 63 5.77 -1.44 12.68
CA GLY A 63 6.89 -0.92 11.91
C GLY A 63 8.06 -0.50 12.77
N ARG A 64 9.04 0.13 12.10
CA ARG A 64 10.29 0.58 12.68
C ARG A 64 10.50 2.04 12.36
N ILE A 65 10.79 2.84 13.39
CA ILE A 65 11.09 4.27 13.26
C ILE A 65 12.28 4.65 14.14
N GLY A 66 12.89 5.80 13.86
CA GLY A 66 13.85 6.43 14.75
C GLY A 66 13.18 6.95 16.03
N ARG A 67 13.96 7.07 17.09
CA ARG A 67 13.54 7.80 18.30
C ARG A 67 13.91 9.28 18.12
N ASP A 68 13.22 9.95 17.20
CA ASP A 68 13.44 11.35 16.84
C ASP A 68 12.11 12.10 16.69
N ALA A 69 12.17 13.42 16.47
CA ALA A 69 10.97 14.25 16.33
C ALA A 69 10.10 13.83 15.13
N VAL A 70 10.71 13.36 14.05
CA VAL A 70 9.98 12.86 12.88
C VAL A 70 9.20 11.59 13.23
N GLY A 71 9.80 10.69 14.02
CA GLY A 71 9.12 9.48 14.51
C GLY A 71 7.92 9.80 15.38
N GLU A 72 8.01 10.79 16.28
CA GLU A 72 6.86 11.25 17.07
C GLU A 72 5.76 11.81 16.17
N THR A 73 6.11 12.65 15.18
CA THR A 73 5.12 13.19 14.21
C THR A 73 4.42 12.05 13.44
N ILE A 74 5.15 11.03 12.98
CA ILE A 74 4.57 9.86 12.31
C ILE A 74 3.54 9.15 13.21
N LEU A 75 3.88 8.92 14.48
CA LEU A 75 2.99 8.25 15.43
C LEU A 75 1.75 9.08 15.74
N ASP A 76 1.92 10.38 15.97
CA ASP A 76 0.81 11.30 16.28
C ASP A 76 -0.17 11.37 15.10
N GLU A 77 0.33 11.46 13.87
CA GLU A 77 -0.52 11.47 12.67
C GLU A 77 -1.27 10.15 12.48
N LEU A 78 -0.64 9.00 12.71
CA LEU A 78 -1.31 7.70 12.62
C LEU A 78 -2.37 7.55 13.71
N ALA A 79 -2.07 7.95 14.95
CA ALA A 79 -3.01 7.93 16.05
C ALA A 79 -4.21 8.85 15.82
N ALA A 80 -4.00 10.03 15.24
CA ALA A 80 -5.07 10.97 14.85
C ALA A 80 -6.03 10.39 13.79
N GLU A 81 -5.55 9.45 12.96
CA GLU A 81 -6.36 8.70 12.00
C GLU A 81 -7.01 7.44 12.60
N GLY A 82 -6.79 7.17 13.89
CA GLY A 82 -7.36 6.00 14.59
C GLY A 82 -6.61 4.69 14.35
N VAL A 83 -5.36 4.75 13.89
CA VAL A 83 -4.50 3.58 13.68
C VAL A 83 -3.84 3.19 15.01
N ASP A 84 -3.93 1.92 15.41
CA ASP A 84 -3.18 1.38 16.56
C ASP A 84 -1.68 1.27 16.20
N THR A 85 -0.84 1.98 16.94
CA THR A 85 0.62 2.03 16.79
C THR A 85 1.37 1.39 17.97
N GLY A 86 0.68 0.63 18.82
CA GLY A 86 1.24 0.07 20.05
C GLY A 86 2.46 -0.84 19.88
N GLU A 87 2.62 -1.43 18.70
CA GLU A 87 3.74 -2.33 18.36
C GLU A 87 4.76 -1.68 17.40
N VAL A 88 4.79 -0.35 17.31
CA VAL A 88 5.86 0.34 16.56
C VAL A 88 7.12 0.39 17.40
N ARG A 89 8.21 -0.18 16.88
CA ARG A 89 9.50 -0.15 17.58
C ARG A 89 10.30 1.10 17.22
N ARG A 90 10.77 1.80 18.27
CA ARG A 90 11.53 3.05 18.16
C ARG A 90 12.99 2.81 18.50
N PHE A 91 13.90 3.13 17.57
CA PHE A 91 15.34 2.87 17.69
C PHE A 91 16.11 4.13 18.05
N ALA A 92 16.81 4.10 19.19
CA ALA A 92 17.66 5.22 19.62
C ALA A 92 18.89 5.35 18.71
N GLY A 93 19.23 6.58 18.35
CA GLY A 93 20.38 6.87 17.47
C GLY A 93 20.09 6.67 15.97
N CYS A 94 18.89 6.16 15.62
CA CYS A 94 18.44 6.05 14.23
C CYS A 94 17.49 7.20 13.87
N ARG A 95 17.35 7.47 12.58
CA ARG A 95 16.48 8.49 12.01
C ARG A 95 15.24 7.86 11.38
N SER A 96 14.10 8.49 11.61
CA SER A 96 12.86 8.13 10.90
C SER A 96 12.93 8.49 9.43
N THR A 97 12.19 7.76 8.59
CA THR A 97 12.15 7.99 7.14
C THR A 97 11.50 9.32 6.81
N VAL A 98 12.12 10.05 5.91
CA VAL A 98 11.58 11.28 5.32
C VAL A 98 11.66 11.23 3.79
N ALA A 99 10.72 11.87 3.12
CA ALA A 99 10.80 12.04 1.67
C ALA A 99 10.47 13.48 1.24
N THR A 100 11.09 13.89 0.15
CA THR A 100 10.68 15.07 -0.62
C THR A 100 10.08 14.58 -1.93
N VAL A 101 8.88 15.05 -2.25
CA VAL A 101 8.15 14.64 -3.45
C VAL A 101 7.79 15.87 -4.26
N LEU A 102 8.23 15.94 -5.50
CA LEU A 102 7.77 16.92 -6.46
C LEU A 102 6.60 16.32 -7.24
N ILE A 103 5.49 17.05 -7.35
CA ILE A 103 4.30 16.64 -8.10
C ILE A 103 3.96 17.74 -9.10
N ASP A 104 3.91 17.38 -10.38
CA ASP A 104 3.61 18.30 -11.46
C ASP A 104 2.10 18.43 -11.74
N ARG A 105 1.75 19.26 -12.74
CA ARG A 105 0.35 19.48 -13.16
C ARG A 105 -0.32 18.25 -13.75
N ALA A 106 0.44 17.28 -14.26
CA ALA A 106 -0.08 16.03 -14.79
C ALA A 106 -0.31 14.98 -13.68
N GLY A 107 0.12 15.28 -12.44
CA GLY A 107 0.08 14.33 -11.32
C GLY A 107 1.25 13.35 -11.33
N GLU A 108 2.26 13.56 -12.20
CA GLU A 108 3.49 12.80 -12.20
C GLU A 108 4.39 13.23 -11.05
N ARG A 109 5.23 12.30 -10.55
CA ARG A 109 6.00 12.54 -9.34
C ARG A 109 7.47 12.13 -9.46
N LEU A 110 8.30 12.89 -8.76
CA LEU A 110 9.70 12.54 -8.47
C LEU A 110 9.86 12.46 -6.95
N VAL A 111 10.32 11.32 -6.47
CA VAL A 111 10.47 11.03 -5.03
C VAL A 111 11.95 10.95 -4.69
N CYS A 112 12.38 11.70 -3.67
CA CYS A 112 13.67 11.57 -3.03
C CYS A 112 13.45 11.19 -1.55
N ALA A 113 13.74 9.95 -1.19
CA ALA A 113 13.53 9.43 0.15
C ALA A 113 14.86 9.12 0.85
N PHE A 114 14.93 9.39 2.14
CA PHE A 114 15.98 8.92 3.03
C PHE A 114 15.40 7.85 3.95
N ILE A 115 15.94 6.64 3.84
CA ILE A 115 15.63 5.51 4.72
C ILE A 115 16.94 5.21 5.46
N ASP A 116 16.90 5.30 6.80
CA ASP A 116 18.12 5.13 7.60
C ASP A 116 18.57 3.65 7.59
N PRO A 117 19.73 3.32 7.00
CA PRO A 117 20.24 1.96 6.95
C PRO A 117 20.68 1.41 8.31
N SER A 118 20.76 2.25 9.34
CA SER A 118 21.14 1.84 10.69
C SER A 118 19.94 1.28 11.51
N ILE A 119 18.72 1.42 11.02
CA ILE A 119 17.56 0.78 11.67
C ILE A 119 17.69 -0.74 11.53
N PRO A 120 17.79 -1.51 12.66
CA PRO A 120 17.97 -2.95 12.60
C PRO A 120 16.87 -3.68 11.84
N ASP A 121 17.23 -4.65 11.03
CA ASP A 121 16.31 -5.46 10.23
C ASP A 121 15.69 -6.64 10.99
N ASP A 122 16.18 -6.91 12.20
CA ASP A 122 15.68 -7.99 13.05
C ASP A 122 14.17 -7.90 13.27
N ALA A 123 13.48 -9.02 13.13
CA ALA A 123 12.03 -9.16 13.27
C ALA A 123 11.60 -10.07 14.43
N ASP A 124 12.53 -10.62 15.21
CA ASP A 124 12.27 -11.61 16.29
C ASP A 124 11.42 -11.02 17.43
N TRP A 125 11.39 -9.70 17.54
CA TRP A 125 10.60 -8.99 18.54
C TRP A 125 9.11 -8.84 18.17
N LEU A 126 8.71 -9.18 16.94
CA LEU A 126 7.31 -9.06 16.52
C LEU A 126 6.41 -9.99 17.35
N PRO A 127 5.30 -9.49 17.89
CA PRO A 127 4.36 -10.29 18.67
C PRO A 127 3.45 -11.12 17.75
N LEU A 128 4.03 -12.14 17.06
CA LEU A 128 3.34 -12.92 16.04
C LEU A 128 2.12 -13.70 16.56
N ASP A 129 2.02 -13.96 17.85
CA ASP A 129 0.86 -14.54 18.51
C ASP A 129 -0.36 -13.61 18.42
N ARG A 130 -0.15 -12.29 18.40
CA ARG A 130 -1.20 -11.28 18.24
C ARG A 130 -1.81 -11.23 16.85
N ILE A 131 -1.23 -11.90 15.85
CA ILE A 131 -1.85 -12.06 14.52
C ILE A 131 -3.26 -12.68 14.63
N ALA A 132 -3.54 -13.41 15.70
CA ALA A 132 -4.87 -13.94 16.01
C ALA A 132 -5.98 -12.88 16.14
N GLN A 133 -5.63 -11.62 16.33
CA GLN A 133 -6.56 -10.51 16.54
C GLN A 133 -6.96 -9.82 15.24
N PHE A 134 -6.38 -10.26 14.11
CA PHE A 134 -6.59 -9.67 12.78
C PHE A 134 -7.30 -10.64 11.84
N ASP A 135 -8.11 -10.06 10.96
CA ASP A 135 -8.86 -10.77 9.92
C ASP A 135 -8.10 -10.78 8.59
N ALA A 136 -7.13 -9.87 8.41
CA ALA A 136 -6.17 -9.86 7.31
C ALA A 136 -4.86 -9.17 7.73
N VAL A 137 -3.79 -9.47 6.98
CA VAL A 137 -2.47 -8.85 7.11
C VAL A 137 -2.07 -8.24 5.77
N LEU A 138 -1.51 -7.04 5.79
CA LEU A 138 -0.84 -6.41 4.66
C LEU A 138 0.61 -6.14 5.02
N ALA A 139 1.54 -6.45 4.12
CA ALA A 139 2.94 -6.11 4.27
C ALA A 139 3.50 -5.49 2.99
N ASP A 140 4.42 -4.53 3.13
CA ASP A 140 5.20 -4.00 2.02
C ASP A 140 6.61 -4.61 1.94
N THR A 141 7.39 -4.23 0.91
CA THR A 141 8.72 -4.77 0.64
C THR A 141 9.85 -4.04 1.38
N ARG A 142 9.56 -3.04 2.22
CA ARG A 142 10.58 -2.17 2.83
C ARG A 142 11.16 -2.71 4.14
N TRP A 143 10.56 -3.78 4.65
CA TRP A 143 11.09 -4.56 5.77
C TRP A 143 10.92 -6.06 5.52
N PRO A 144 11.77 -6.68 4.66
CA PRO A 144 11.59 -8.06 4.21
C PRO A 144 11.49 -9.09 5.35
N PRO A 145 12.34 -9.09 6.41
CA PRO A 145 12.21 -10.04 7.51
C PRO A 145 10.87 -9.92 8.26
N GLY A 146 10.42 -8.70 8.54
CA GLY A 146 9.12 -8.46 9.18
C GLY A 146 7.95 -8.89 8.29
N ALA A 147 8.01 -8.54 6.99
CA ALA A 147 7.00 -8.93 6.02
C ALA A 147 6.88 -10.45 5.90
N ALA A 148 7.99 -11.16 5.76
CA ALA A 148 8.01 -12.62 5.74
C ALA A 148 7.38 -13.23 7.00
N ALA A 149 7.73 -12.71 8.18
CA ALA A 149 7.24 -13.21 9.46
C ALA A 149 5.71 -13.08 9.59
N VAL A 150 5.14 -11.89 9.26
CA VAL A 150 3.68 -11.67 9.40
C VAL A 150 2.88 -12.37 8.30
N LEU A 151 3.38 -12.42 7.04
CA LEU A 151 2.73 -13.14 5.95
C LEU A 151 2.71 -14.66 6.22
N ALA A 152 3.83 -15.24 6.69
CA ALA A 152 3.87 -16.65 7.10
C ALA A 152 2.92 -16.91 8.29
N ALA A 153 2.80 -15.99 9.25
CA ALA A 153 1.86 -16.14 10.36
C ALA A 153 0.40 -16.07 9.89
N ALA A 154 0.07 -15.15 8.96
CA ALA A 154 -1.24 -15.08 8.32
C ALA A 154 -1.60 -16.38 7.58
N ARG A 155 -0.67 -16.90 6.79
CA ARG A 155 -0.82 -18.18 6.06
C ARG A 155 -1.11 -19.34 7.00
N ARG A 156 -0.35 -19.47 8.11
CA ARG A 156 -0.59 -20.54 9.12
C ARG A 156 -1.97 -20.46 9.75
N ARG A 157 -2.58 -19.25 9.80
CA ARG A 157 -3.91 -19.03 10.35
C ARG A 157 -5.03 -19.09 9.32
N GLY A 158 -4.69 -19.19 8.04
CA GLY A 158 -5.67 -19.21 6.96
C GLY A 158 -6.40 -17.88 6.75
N ILE A 159 -5.81 -16.76 7.20
CA ILE A 159 -6.33 -15.41 6.93
C ILE A 159 -5.63 -14.78 5.72
N PRO A 160 -6.26 -13.84 4.99
CA PRO A 160 -5.62 -13.16 3.88
C PRO A 160 -4.31 -12.47 4.28
N GLY A 161 -3.23 -12.77 3.53
CA GLY A 161 -1.96 -12.07 3.60
C GLY A 161 -1.70 -11.37 2.28
N VAL A 162 -1.79 -10.04 2.26
CA VAL A 162 -1.60 -9.19 1.08
C VAL A 162 -0.17 -8.66 1.07
N LEU A 163 0.55 -8.88 -0.04
CA LEU A 163 1.85 -8.26 -0.30
C LEU A 163 1.68 -7.09 -1.26
N ASP A 164 2.04 -5.90 -0.82
CA ASP A 164 2.27 -4.74 -1.69
C ASP A 164 3.64 -4.91 -2.35
N ALA A 165 3.63 -5.48 -3.56
CA ALA A 165 4.83 -5.87 -4.29
C ALA A 165 5.34 -4.71 -5.16
N ASP A 166 5.95 -3.70 -4.52
CA ASP A 166 6.61 -2.60 -5.22
C ASP A 166 8.06 -2.95 -5.58
N ILE A 167 8.74 -2.02 -6.24
CA ILE A 167 10.12 -2.20 -6.74
C ILE A 167 11.05 -2.61 -5.60
N SER A 168 11.60 -3.82 -5.72
CA SER A 168 12.60 -4.43 -4.84
C SER A 168 13.52 -5.32 -5.67
N ASP A 169 14.48 -6.00 -5.04
CA ASP A 169 15.24 -7.04 -5.71
C ASP A 169 14.39 -8.31 -5.93
N ALA A 170 14.76 -9.10 -6.93
CA ALA A 170 13.97 -10.24 -7.36
C ALA A 170 13.91 -11.36 -6.31
N GLU A 171 14.95 -11.56 -5.52
CA GLU A 171 15.01 -12.59 -4.49
C GLU A 171 14.06 -12.26 -3.34
N THR A 172 14.09 -11.01 -2.87
CA THR A 172 13.16 -10.50 -1.86
C THR A 172 11.70 -10.64 -2.33
N LEU A 173 11.38 -10.19 -3.55
CA LEU A 173 10.01 -10.30 -4.08
C LEU A 173 9.55 -11.76 -4.19
N ALA A 174 10.39 -12.65 -4.68
CA ALA A 174 10.06 -14.07 -4.80
C ALA A 174 9.82 -14.71 -3.43
N SER A 175 10.68 -14.42 -2.45
CA SER A 175 10.57 -14.93 -1.08
C SER A 175 9.28 -14.47 -0.40
N LEU A 176 8.94 -13.17 -0.49
CA LEU A 176 7.73 -12.62 0.12
C LEU A 176 6.46 -13.10 -0.58
N ALA A 177 6.46 -13.18 -1.92
CA ALA A 177 5.35 -13.71 -2.70
C ALA A 177 5.06 -15.19 -2.40
N ALA A 178 6.06 -15.97 -1.97
CA ALA A 178 5.88 -17.36 -1.55
C ALA A 178 5.11 -17.48 -0.22
N GLU A 179 5.09 -16.45 0.61
CA GLU A 179 4.36 -16.42 1.88
C GLU A 179 2.97 -15.77 1.77
N ALA A 180 2.76 -14.89 0.78
CA ALA A 180 1.52 -14.15 0.60
C ALA A 180 0.42 -15.01 -0.05
N SER A 181 -0.84 -14.81 0.38
CA SER A 181 -2.00 -15.35 -0.33
C SER A 181 -2.40 -14.47 -1.53
N HIS A 182 -2.14 -13.17 -1.45
CA HIS A 182 -2.42 -12.18 -2.50
C HIS A 182 -1.17 -11.32 -2.71
N THR A 183 -0.52 -11.47 -3.86
CA THR A 183 0.61 -10.62 -4.25
C THR A 183 0.14 -9.64 -5.31
N VAL A 184 0.19 -8.35 -5.02
CA VAL A 184 -0.26 -7.32 -5.94
C VAL A 184 0.92 -6.41 -6.29
N PHE A 185 1.33 -6.46 -7.54
CA PHE A 185 2.45 -5.68 -8.06
C PHE A 185 1.99 -4.30 -8.53
N SER A 186 2.87 -3.30 -8.42
CA SER A 186 2.80 -2.15 -9.30
C SER A 186 3.24 -2.57 -10.72
N ALA A 187 2.70 -1.93 -11.78
CA ALA A 187 3.09 -2.27 -13.16
C ALA A 187 4.61 -2.15 -13.40
N PRO A 188 5.32 -1.11 -12.89
CA PRO A 188 6.77 -1.05 -12.99
C PRO A 188 7.49 -2.19 -12.25
N ALA A 189 7.02 -2.56 -11.06
CA ALA A 189 7.60 -3.66 -10.29
C ALA A 189 7.45 -5.00 -11.01
N LEU A 190 6.26 -5.29 -11.54
CA LEU A 190 6.01 -6.52 -12.28
C LEU A 190 6.88 -6.63 -13.55
N ARG A 191 6.98 -5.54 -14.34
CA ARG A 191 7.85 -5.52 -15.52
C ARG A 191 9.30 -5.81 -15.16
N ARG A 192 9.81 -5.14 -14.14
CA ARG A 192 11.19 -5.34 -13.66
C ARG A 192 11.41 -6.77 -13.14
N PHE A 193 10.49 -7.29 -12.34
CA PHE A 193 10.59 -8.64 -11.76
C PHE A 193 10.51 -9.74 -12.81
N SER A 194 9.61 -9.62 -13.79
CA SER A 194 9.38 -10.63 -14.84
C SER A 194 10.32 -10.52 -16.04
N GLY A 195 10.96 -9.35 -16.25
CA GLY A 195 11.68 -9.01 -17.48
C GLY A 195 10.77 -8.94 -18.70
N CYS A 196 9.48 -8.60 -18.54
CA CYS A 196 8.49 -8.57 -19.61
C CYS A 196 7.62 -7.32 -19.52
N ASP A 197 7.47 -6.60 -20.64
CA ASP A 197 6.68 -5.36 -20.69
C ASP A 197 5.17 -5.61 -20.75
N ASP A 198 4.74 -6.72 -21.35
CA ASP A 198 3.33 -7.11 -21.37
C ASP A 198 2.90 -7.67 -20.01
N LEU A 199 1.96 -6.98 -19.37
CA LEU A 199 1.53 -7.32 -18.00
C LEU A 199 0.83 -8.68 -17.90
N ALA A 200 0.13 -9.11 -18.96
CA ALA A 200 -0.57 -10.38 -18.96
C ALA A 200 0.44 -11.55 -19.01
N GLU A 201 1.42 -11.44 -19.90
CA GLU A 201 2.51 -12.43 -20.00
C GLU A 201 3.40 -12.39 -18.74
N ALA A 202 3.68 -11.20 -18.20
CA ALA A 202 4.43 -11.01 -16.97
C ALA A 202 3.77 -11.74 -15.80
N LEU A 203 2.45 -11.56 -15.60
CA LEU A 203 1.69 -12.27 -14.56
C LEU A 203 1.73 -13.79 -14.77
N ARG A 204 1.58 -14.28 -15.99
CA ARG A 204 1.66 -15.72 -16.27
C ARG A 204 3.04 -16.28 -15.93
N ARG A 205 4.12 -15.57 -16.27
CA ARG A 205 5.51 -15.99 -15.96
C ARG A 205 5.72 -16.08 -14.45
N CYS A 206 5.38 -15.01 -13.73
CA CYS A 206 5.52 -14.97 -12.26
C CYS A 206 4.58 -15.98 -11.59
N GLY A 207 3.39 -16.15 -12.10
CA GLY A 207 2.37 -17.04 -11.58
C GLY A 207 2.73 -18.54 -11.60
N ARG A 208 3.70 -18.95 -12.44
CA ARG A 208 4.17 -20.36 -12.48
C ARG A 208 4.82 -20.82 -11.17
N ALA A 209 5.41 -19.91 -10.42
CA ALA A 209 6.08 -20.18 -9.16
C ALA A 209 5.22 -19.85 -7.92
N ARG A 210 3.96 -19.41 -8.12
CA ARG A 210 3.11 -19.03 -7.00
C ARG A 210 2.71 -20.23 -6.14
N PRO A 211 2.53 -20.07 -4.83
CA PRO A 211 1.98 -21.10 -3.98
C PRO A 211 0.59 -21.56 -4.44
N PRO A 212 0.21 -22.82 -4.18
CA PRO A 212 -1.14 -23.29 -4.45
C PRO A 212 -2.19 -22.41 -3.76
N GLY A 213 -3.21 -21.96 -4.52
CA GLY A 213 -4.27 -21.09 -4.02
C GLY A 213 -3.92 -19.62 -3.91
N ALA A 214 -2.64 -19.23 -4.10
CA ALA A 214 -2.26 -17.82 -4.11
C ALA A 214 -2.72 -17.11 -5.38
N VAL A 215 -3.04 -15.82 -5.25
CA VAL A 215 -3.51 -14.95 -6.32
C VAL A 215 -2.46 -13.88 -6.60
N PHE A 216 -2.13 -13.68 -7.87
CA PHE A 216 -1.26 -12.60 -8.30
C PHE A 216 -2.04 -11.56 -9.08
N GLY A 217 -1.83 -10.29 -8.75
CA GLY A 217 -2.44 -9.15 -9.42
C GLY A 217 -1.42 -8.06 -9.75
N VAL A 218 -1.82 -7.15 -10.63
CA VAL A 218 -1.06 -5.93 -10.94
C VAL A 218 -2.00 -4.74 -11.06
N THR A 219 -1.64 -3.62 -10.43
CA THR A 219 -2.31 -2.34 -10.64
C THR A 219 -1.76 -1.67 -11.89
N ASP A 220 -2.67 -1.15 -12.74
CA ASP A 220 -2.36 -0.63 -14.08
C ASP A 220 -2.92 0.79 -14.30
N GLY A 221 -2.90 1.61 -13.25
CA GLY A 221 -3.35 3.00 -13.28
C GLY A 221 -4.81 3.14 -13.71
N GLU A 222 -5.07 3.96 -14.71
CA GLU A 222 -6.42 4.20 -15.25
C GLU A 222 -7.08 2.96 -15.88
N ARG A 223 -6.30 1.95 -16.25
CA ARG A 223 -6.80 0.67 -16.76
C ARG A 223 -7.27 -0.28 -15.66
N GLY A 224 -7.16 0.10 -14.38
CA GLY A 224 -7.58 -0.69 -13.24
C GLY A 224 -6.55 -1.71 -12.80
N SER A 225 -6.96 -2.96 -12.63
CA SER A 225 -6.09 -4.06 -12.20
C SER A 225 -6.29 -5.31 -13.05
N LEU A 226 -5.23 -6.12 -13.17
CA LEU A 226 -5.26 -7.39 -13.88
C LEU A 226 -4.85 -8.50 -12.90
N TRP A 227 -5.58 -9.60 -12.89
CA TRP A 227 -5.46 -10.68 -11.92
C TRP A 227 -5.25 -12.02 -12.60
N LEU A 228 -4.37 -12.85 -12.05
CA LEU A 228 -4.17 -14.23 -12.43
C LEU A 228 -4.82 -15.14 -11.37
N ILE A 229 -5.98 -15.71 -11.72
CA ILE A 229 -6.80 -16.58 -10.87
C ILE A 229 -6.80 -17.99 -11.49
N GLY A 230 -6.14 -18.95 -10.85
CA GLY A 230 -5.84 -20.18 -11.57
C GLY A 230 -5.00 -19.86 -12.83
N ASP A 231 -5.46 -20.27 -13.99
CA ASP A 231 -4.81 -19.96 -15.27
C ASP A 231 -5.51 -18.85 -16.06
N ALA A 232 -6.61 -18.31 -15.52
CA ALA A 232 -7.38 -17.25 -16.15
C ALA A 232 -6.83 -15.87 -15.77
N LEU A 233 -6.87 -14.95 -16.75
CA LEU A 233 -6.60 -13.54 -16.51
C LEU A 233 -7.92 -12.76 -16.50
N GLU A 234 -8.14 -12.02 -15.43
CA GLU A 234 -9.32 -11.18 -15.24
C GLU A 234 -8.91 -9.73 -15.08
N ARG A 235 -9.51 -8.84 -15.86
CA ARG A 235 -9.32 -7.40 -15.74
C ARG A 235 -10.49 -6.78 -15.00
N ILE A 236 -10.16 -6.00 -13.97
CA ILE A 236 -11.12 -5.22 -13.20
C ILE A 236 -10.85 -3.74 -13.51
N PRO A 237 -11.78 -3.04 -14.19
CA PRO A 237 -11.57 -1.66 -14.61
C PRO A 237 -11.52 -0.70 -13.42
N ALA A 238 -10.80 0.41 -13.59
CA ALA A 238 -10.85 1.52 -12.65
C ALA A 238 -11.99 2.49 -12.99
N PRO A 239 -12.60 3.16 -12.00
CA PRO A 239 -13.51 4.25 -12.25
C PRO A 239 -12.82 5.37 -13.02
N PRO A 240 -13.46 5.97 -14.05
CA PRO A 240 -12.90 7.11 -14.78
C PRO A 240 -12.88 8.35 -13.89
N ILE A 241 -11.69 8.90 -13.67
CA ILE A 241 -11.49 10.13 -12.90
C ILE A 241 -10.45 11.03 -13.59
N ARG A 242 -10.49 12.30 -13.25
CA ARG A 242 -9.38 13.20 -13.55
C ARG A 242 -8.42 13.21 -12.37
N ALA A 243 -7.26 12.62 -12.55
CA ALA A 243 -6.23 12.59 -11.52
C ALA A 243 -5.61 13.98 -11.30
N VAL A 244 -5.36 14.31 -10.03
CA VAL A 244 -4.68 15.51 -9.55
C VAL A 244 -3.36 15.14 -8.89
N ASP A 245 -3.34 13.99 -8.18
CA ASP A 245 -2.17 13.49 -7.45
C ASP A 245 -2.29 11.98 -7.27
N THR A 246 -1.37 11.24 -7.87
CA THR A 246 -1.35 9.76 -7.83
C THR A 246 -0.48 9.19 -6.70
N LEU A 247 0.18 10.04 -5.88
CA LEU A 247 1.01 9.59 -4.76
C LEU A 247 0.18 8.86 -3.71
N GLY A 248 0.56 7.65 -3.35
CA GLY A 248 -0.12 6.82 -2.35
C GLY A 248 -1.41 6.13 -2.86
N ALA A 249 -1.73 6.23 -4.16
CA ALA A 249 -2.90 5.54 -4.72
C ALA A 249 -2.77 4.02 -4.64
N GLY A 250 -1.57 3.47 -4.88
CA GLY A 250 -1.26 2.05 -4.69
C GLY A 250 -1.45 1.61 -3.24
N ASP A 251 -0.94 2.39 -2.29
CA ASP A 251 -1.02 2.07 -0.87
C ASP A 251 -2.49 2.06 -0.40
N VAL A 252 -3.29 3.03 -0.86
CA VAL A 252 -4.75 3.07 -0.59
C VAL A 252 -5.46 1.88 -1.23
N PHE A 253 -5.06 1.48 -2.46
CA PHE A 253 -5.57 0.28 -3.11
C PHE A 253 -5.30 -0.96 -2.25
N HIS A 254 -4.06 -1.16 -1.80
CA HIS A 254 -3.67 -2.33 -1.02
C HIS A 254 -4.36 -2.37 0.35
N GLY A 255 -4.48 -1.24 1.05
CA GLY A 255 -5.21 -1.14 2.31
C GLY A 255 -6.70 -1.46 2.16
N ALA A 256 -7.35 -0.91 1.13
CA ALA A 256 -8.75 -1.18 0.81
C ALA A 256 -8.98 -2.64 0.39
N LEU A 257 -8.06 -3.22 -0.41
CA LEU A 257 -8.10 -4.63 -0.79
C LEU A 257 -8.02 -5.54 0.43
N ALA A 258 -7.05 -5.30 1.32
CA ALA A 258 -6.89 -6.09 2.53
C ALA A 258 -8.13 -6.03 3.44
N LEU A 259 -8.75 -4.86 3.57
CA LEU A 259 -9.98 -4.70 4.34
C LEU A 259 -11.16 -5.45 3.70
N ALA A 260 -11.36 -5.33 2.40
CA ALA A 260 -12.45 -6.01 1.71
C ALA A 260 -12.31 -7.54 1.76
N LEU A 261 -11.07 -8.06 1.65
CA LEU A 261 -10.78 -9.48 1.87
C LEU A 261 -11.06 -9.91 3.31
N ALA A 262 -10.71 -9.08 4.31
CA ALA A 262 -11.04 -9.32 5.72
C ALA A 262 -12.57 -9.35 5.96
N GLU A 263 -13.34 -8.55 5.23
CA GLU A 263 -14.81 -8.55 5.24
C GLU A 263 -15.42 -9.78 4.51
N GLY A 264 -14.59 -10.69 3.97
CA GLY A 264 -15.04 -11.89 3.27
C GLY A 264 -15.59 -11.64 1.87
N GLN A 265 -15.30 -10.48 1.27
CA GLN A 265 -15.71 -10.19 -0.10
C GLN A 265 -14.95 -11.07 -1.10
N SER A 266 -15.56 -11.35 -2.26
CA SER A 266 -14.86 -12.02 -3.35
C SER A 266 -13.69 -11.17 -3.86
N LEU A 267 -12.71 -11.79 -4.54
CA LEU A 267 -11.59 -11.07 -5.10
C LEU A 267 -12.04 -9.95 -6.05
N GLU A 268 -13.03 -10.21 -6.91
CA GLU A 268 -13.57 -9.22 -7.82
C GLU A 268 -14.16 -8.02 -7.06
N GLN A 269 -15.00 -8.27 -6.05
CA GLN A 269 -15.59 -7.22 -5.22
C GLN A 269 -14.51 -6.44 -4.48
N SER A 270 -13.51 -7.12 -3.90
CA SER A 270 -12.39 -6.52 -3.18
C SER A 270 -11.55 -5.62 -4.10
N ALA A 271 -11.25 -6.07 -5.31
CA ALA A 271 -10.47 -5.29 -6.28
C ALA A 271 -11.27 -4.11 -6.85
N CYS A 272 -12.57 -4.25 -7.06
CA CYS A 272 -13.46 -3.12 -7.41
C CYS A 272 -13.48 -2.07 -6.30
N PHE A 273 -13.65 -2.49 -5.04
CA PHE A 273 -13.64 -1.60 -3.88
C PHE A 273 -12.30 -0.87 -3.74
N ALA A 274 -11.20 -1.61 -3.86
CA ALA A 274 -9.85 -1.05 -3.81
C ALA A 274 -9.58 -0.05 -4.95
N GLY A 275 -10.01 -0.39 -6.17
CA GLY A 275 -9.90 0.50 -7.34
C GLY A 275 -10.69 1.80 -7.17
N ALA A 276 -11.89 1.72 -6.61
CA ALA A 276 -12.72 2.91 -6.32
C ALA A 276 -12.07 3.80 -5.24
N ALA A 277 -11.52 3.20 -4.17
CA ALA A 277 -10.81 3.93 -3.13
C ALA A 277 -9.56 4.64 -3.67
N ALA A 278 -8.75 3.94 -4.47
CA ALA A 278 -7.56 4.50 -5.12
C ALA A 278 -7.90 5.62 -6.11
N ALA A 279 -8.96 5.46 -6.91
CA ALA A 279 -9.42 6.50 -7.83
C ALA A 279 -9.86 7.76 -7.10
N LEU A 280 -10.65 7.64 -6.02
CA LEU A 280 -11.07 8.79 -5.20
C LEU A 280 -9.88 9.50 -4.58
N LYS A 281 -8.88 8.76 -4.07
CA LYS A 281 -7.63 9.35 -3.55
C LYS A 281 -6.96 10.25 -4.60
N CYS A 282 -6.89 9.83 -5.84
CA CYS A 282 -6.23 10.57 -6.90
C CYS A 282 -6.87 11.94 -7.23
N LYS A 283 -8.08 12.22 -6.79
CA LYS A 283 -8.79 13.50 -7.03
C LYS A 283 -8.27 14.66 -6.18
N THR A 284 -7.47 14.41 -5.15
CA THR A 284 -7.02 15.40 -4.17
C THR A 284 -5.51 15.43 -4.05
N PHE A 285 -4.90 16.61 -4.12
CA PHE A 285 -3.49 16.85 -3.84
C PHE A 285 -3.17 16.65 -2.35
N GLY A 286 -2.01 16.10 -2.04
CA GLY A 286 -1.52 15.93 -0.67
C GLY A 286 -1.38 14.48 -0.21
N GLY A 287 -1.00 13.57 -1.12
CA GLY A 287 -0.70 12.17 -0.78
C GLY A 287 -1.86 11.50 -0.05
N ARG A 288 -1.58 10.86 1.10
CA ARG A 288 -2.60 10.13 1.88
C ARG A 288 -3.74 11.01 2.43
N ARG A 289 -3.61 12.37 2.44
CA ARG A 289 -4.73 13.27 2.80
C ARG A 289 -5.95 13.04 1.91
N GLY A 290 -5.74 12.67 0.65
CA GLY A 290 -6.79 12.36 -0.31
C GLY A 290 -7.50 11.00 -0.10
N THR A 291 -7.05 10.17 0.85
CA THR A 291 -7.69 8.88 1.13
C THR A 291 -9.17 9.06 1.45
N PRO A 292 -10.09 8.37 0.75
CA PRO A 292 -11.53 8.56 0.92
C PRO A 292 -12.04 7.91 2.21
N ARG A 293 -13.26 8.30 2.58
CA ARG A 293 -14.05 7.60 3.58
C ARG A 293 -14.93 6.54 2.92
N ARG A 294 -15.37 5.56 3.70
CA ARG A 294 -16.18 4.41 3.23
C ARG A 294 -17.40 4.84 2.42
N GLU A 295 -18.15 5.84 2.89
CA GLU A 295 -19.36 6.31 2.23
C GLU A 295 -19.11 6.87 0.83
N GLN A 296 -17.94 7.47 0.60
CA GLN A 296 -17.55 8.00 -0.71
C GLN A 296 -17.26 6.85 -1.69
N VAL A 297 -16.63 5.79 -1.20
CA VAL A 297 -16.33 4.60 -2.00
C VAL A 297 -17.63 3.87 -2.36
N ASP A 298 -18.50 3.66 -1.37
CA ASP A 298 -19.78 2.98 -1.57
C ASP A 298 -20.66 3.76 -2.57
N ALA A 299 -20.71 5.10 -2.48
CA ALA A 299 -21.43 5.94 -3.42
C ALA A 299 -20.88 5.81 -4.85
N LEU A 300 -19.55 5.79 -5.03
CA LEU A 300 -18.95 5.60 -6.36
C LEU A 300 -19.25 4.20 -6.92
N LEU A 301 -19.24 3.17 -6.09
CA LEU A 301 -19.57 1.81 -6.52
C LEU A 301 -21.02 1.62 -6.93
N GLN A 302 -21.96 2.38 -6.35
CA GLN A 302 -23.36 2.38 -6.79
C GLN A 302 -23.53 2.93 -8.21
N GLU A 303 -22.55 3.69 -8.69
CA GLU A 303 -22.52 4.19 -10.07
C GLU A 303 -21.79 3.26 -11.06
N LYS A 304 -21.33 2.08 -10.61
CA LYS A 304 -20.46 1.15 -11.38
C LYS A 304 -21.02 0.81 -12.77
N GLU A 305 -22.35 0.67 -12.93
CA GLU A 305 -22.98 0.41 -14.23
C GLU A 305 -22.68 1.47 -15.30
N ARG A 306 -22.24 2.67 -14.87
CA ARG A 306 -21.91 3.79 -15.76
C ARG A 306 -20.46 3.76 -16.27
N TRP A 307 -19.60 2.90 -15.71
CA TRP A 307 -18.18 2.86 -16.05
C TRP A 307 -17.59 1.45 -16.19
N SER A 308 -18.41 0.39 -16.09
CA SER A 308 -18.07 -1.02 -16.33
C SER A 308 -18.17 -1.41 -17.82
#